data_8f522d87756ea2e370c2b2f1edaf92fe
#
_entry.id   8f522d87756ea2e370c2b2f1edaf92fe
#
_cell.length_a   1.000
_cell.length_b   1.000
_cell.length_c   1.000
_cell.angle_alpha   90.00
_cell.angle_beta   90.00
_cell.angle_gamma   90.00
#
_symmetry.space_group_name_H-M   'P 1'
#
loop_
_entity.id
_entity.type
_entity.pdbx_description
1 polymer ?
#
loop_
_entity_poly.entity_id
_entity_poly.type
_entity_poly.pdbx_seq_one_letter_code
_entity_poly.pdbx_strand_id
1 'polypeptide(L)'
;VTAFPTQLQVRCALSRRELAVLPLGAQAVQRYGAAYATIHRADLQALLLAAVQESAEVQLNLGLSIDGYTQGDGVVLVRTSAGKEVEGDALIGADGLWSRTRTQLLADGPPRVTGHLAYRALARQGALPKRLRTAQITVWLGPRLHAVQDPVRGGALQNLVVIVQGQ
;
A
#
# COMPACT_ATOMS: atom_id res chain seq x y z
N VAL A 1 -5.39 -11.26 -11.53
CA VAL A 1 -4.89 -10.69 -10.27
C VAL A 1 -5.03 -9.17 -10.27
N THR A 2 -4.57 -8.47 -11.30
CA THR A 2 -4.55 -7.02 -11.44
C THR A 2 -5.78 -6.50 -12.17
N ALA A 3 -6.34 -5.34 -11.78
CA ALA A 3 -7.34 -4.63 -12.54
C ALA A 3 -6.72 -3.36 -13.14
N PHE A 4 -7.21 -2.92 -14.30
CA PHE A 4 -6.72 -1.77 -15.05
C PHE A 4 -7.84 -0.76 -15.28
N PRO A 5 -8.19 0.05 -14.28
CA PRO A 5 -9.19 1.10 -14.44
C PRO A 5 -8.71 2.14 -15.46
N THR A 6 -9.61 2.56 -16.34
CA THR A 6 -9.30 3.52 -17.40
C THR A 6 -9.55 4.97 -16.99
N GLN A 7 -10.18 5.18 -15.84
CA GLN A 7 -10.42 6.52 -15.28
C GLN A 7 -10.56 6.49 -13.75
N LEU A 8 -10.29 7.63 -13.14
CA LEU A 8 -10.61 7.94 -11.76
C LEU A 8 -11.69 9.03 -11.76
N GLN A 9 -12.83 8.73 -11.13
CA GLN A 9 -13.95 9.65 -10.97
C GLN A 9 -13.94 10.25 -9.58
N VAL A 10 -14.03 11.57 -9.48
CA VAL A 10 -14.20 12.29 -8.20
C VAL A 10 -15.64 12.74 -8.08
N ARG A 11 -16.30 12.40 -7.00
CA ARG A 11 -17.71 12.67 -6.73
C ARG A 11 -17.93 13.33 -5.37
N CYS A 12 -18.95 14.16 -5.28
CA CYS A 12 -19.42 14.70 -4.02
C CYS A 12 -20.18 13.60 -3.24
N ALA A 13 -19.77 13.32 -2.01
CA ALA A 13 -20.40 12.29 -1.17
C ALA A 13 -21.87 12.63 -0.81
N LEU A 14 -22.20 13.91 -0.70
CA LEU A 14 -23.55 14.38 -0.35
C LEU A 14 -24.50 14.42 -1.55
N SER A 15 -24.11 15.10 -2.63
CA SER A 15 -24.95 15.31 -3.80
C SER A 15 -24.81 14.23 -4.88
N ARG A 16 -23.78 13.37 -4.77
CA ARG A 16 -23.37 12.38 -5.78
C ARG A 16 -22.96 12.97 -7.12
N ARG A 17 -22.89 14.30 -7.22
CA ARG A 17 -22.48 15.00 -8.45
C ARG A 17 -21.03 14.66 -8.75
N GLU A 18 -20.72 14.43 -10.02
CA GLU A 18 -19.36 14.33 -10.50
C GLU A 18 -18.67 15.69 -10.41
N LEU A 19 -17.47 15.69 -9.86
CA LEU A 19 -16.64 16.87 -9.67
C LEU A 19 -15.49 16.91 -10.66
N ALA A 20 -14.90 15.75 -10.96
CA ALA A 20 -13.80 15.62 -11.91
C ALA A 20 -13.68 14.18 -12.42
N VAL A 21 -13.07 14.02 -13.58
CA VAL A 21 -12.63 12.74 -14.14
C VAL A 21 -11.18 12.85 -14.58
N LEU A 22 -10.35 11.94 -14.12
CA LEU A 22 -8.96 11.81 -14.57
C LEU A 22 -8.84 10.57 -15.45
N PRO A 23 -8.42 10.71 -16.71
CA PRO A 23 -8.17 9.58 -17.60
C PRO A 23 -6.92 8.84 -17.16
N LEU A 24 -7.01 7.51 -16.99
CA LEU A 24 -5.94 6.60 -16.58
C LEU A 24 -5.57 5.56 -17.65
N GLY A 25 -6.32 5.51 -18.76
CA GLY A 25 -6.12 4.55 -19.83
C GLY A 25 -4.92 4.88 -20.72
N ALA A 26 -5.15 5.01 -22.04
CA ALA A 26 -4.09 5.25 -23.01
C ALA A 26 -3.23 6.49 -22.73
N GLN A 27 -3.82 7.55 -22.16
CA GLN A 27 -3.08 8.75 -21.79
C GLN A 27 -2.06 8.50 -20.66
N ALA A 28 -2.39 7.65 -19.68
CA ALA A 28 -1.44 7.29 -18.64
C ALA A 28 -0.28 6.45 -19.22
N VAL A 29 -0.57 5.52 -20.11
CA VAL A 29 0.47 4.74 -20.80
C VAL A 29 1.40 5.66 -21.61
N GLN A 30 0.83 6.59 -22.37
CA GLN A 30 1.61 7.53 -23.16
C GLN A 30 2.51 8.42 -22.30
N ARG A 31 2.02 8.85 -21.13
CA ARG A 31 2.74 9.78 -20.25
C ARG A 31 3.77 9.11 -19.35
N TYR A 32 3.47 7.91 -18.85
CA TYR A 32 4.25 7.24 -17.81
C TYR A 32 4.90 5.93 -18.25
N GLY A 33 4.65 5.50 -19.49
CA GLY A 33 5.19 4.24 -20.03
C GLY A 33 4.49 2.97 -19.53
N ALA A 34 3.50 3.09 -18.63
CA ALA A 34 2.80 1.95 -18.04
C ALA A 34 1.32 2.26 -17.79
N ALA A 35 0.48 1.24 -17.83
CA ALA A 35 -0.93 1.35 -17.47
C ALA A 35 -1.08 1.56 -15.95
N TYR A 36 -2.07 2.37 -15.56
CA TYR A 36 -2.47 2.45 -14.16
C TYR A 36 -3.12 1.12 -13.73
N ALA A 37 -2.65 0.56 -12.63
CA ALA A 37 -3.07 -0.74 -12.16
C ALA A 37 -3.48 -0.70 -10.69
N THR A 38 -4.52 -1.46 -10.33
CA THR A 38 -4.89 -1.74 -8.95
C THR A 38 -4.72 -3.22 -8.66
N ILE A 39 -4.17 -3.54 -7.50
CA ILE A 39 -3.93 -4.90 -7.07
C ILE A 39 -4.29 -5.08 -5.59
N HIS A 40 -4.83 -6.24 -5.25
CA HIS A 40 -5.04 -6.57 -3.85
C HIS A 40 -3.69 -6.78 -3.15
N ARG A 41 -3.51 -6.18 -1.98
CA ARG A 41 -2.21 -6.18 -1.28
C ARG A 41 -1.63 -7.58 -1.04
N ALA A 42 -2.47 -8.55 -0.66
CA ALA A 42 -2.00 -9.91 -0.43
C ALA A 42 -1.55 -10.59 -1.75
N ASP A 43 -2.19 -10.26 -2.87
CA ASP A 43 -1.81 -10.80 -4.18
C ASP A 43 -0.47 -10.20 -4.63
N LEU A 44 -0.24 -8.91 -4.40
CA LEU A 44 1.06 -8.27 -4.65
C LEU A 44 2.16 -8.88 -3.78
N GLN A 45 1.88 -9.09 -2.49
CA GLN A 45 2.83 -9.73 -1.57
C GLN A 45 3.17 -11.15 -2.02
N ALA A 46 2.19 -11.93 -2.46
CA ALA A 46 2.43 -13.29 -2.96
C ALA A 46 3.30 -13.29 -4.22
N LEU A 47 3.09 -12.36 -5.15
CA LEU A 47 3.91 -12.23 -6.35
C LEU A 47 5.36 -11.87 -6.02
N LEU A 48 5.56 -10.91 -5.11
CA LEU A 48 6.90 -10.50 -4.69
C LEU A 48 7.61 -11.62 -3.92
N LEU A 49 6.89 -12.34 -3.05
CA LEU A 49 7.44 -13.47 -2.31
C LEU A 49 7.88 -14.60 -3.26
N ALA A 50 7.07 -14.92 -4.26
CA ALA A 50 7.42 -15.92 -5.26
C ALA A 50 8.72 -15.52 -6.00
N ALA A 51 8.82 -14.26 -6.44
CA ALA A 51 10.03 -13.75 -7.12
C ALA A 51 11.27 -13.83 -6.22
N VAL A 52 11.14 -13.53 -4.92
CA VAL A 52 12.24 -13.68 -3.94
C VAL A 52 12.65 -15.14 -3.78
N GLN A 53 11.67 -16.05 -3.71
CA GLN A 53 11.95 -17.50 -3.55
C GLN A 53 12.60 -18.14 -4.78
N GLU A 54 12.36 -17.58 -5.97
CA GLU A 54 12.97 -18.01 -7.23
C GLU A 54 14.40 -17.47 -7.42
N SER A 55 14.80 -16.45 -6.67
CA SER A 55 16.14 -15.84 -6.77
C SER A 55 17.17 -16.61 -5.95
N ALA A 56 18.21 -17.11 -6.58
CA ALA A 56 19.32 -17.74 -5.90
C ALA A 56 20.21 -16.74 -5.10
N GLU A 57 20.11 -15.46 -5.40
CA GLU A 57 20.91 -14.40 -4.78
C GLU A 57 20.26 -13.81 -3.52
N VAL A 58 19.00 -14.16 -3.24
CA VAL A 58 18.24 -13.63 -2.11
C VAL A 58 18.03 -14.69 -1.04
N GLN A 59 18.52 -14.43 0.15
CA GLN A 59 18.25 -15.26 1.32
C GLN A 59 17.12 -14.67 2.15
N LEU A 60 15.96 -15.33 2.19
CA LEU A 60 14.82 -14.94 2.98
C LEU A 60 14.84 -15.62 4.35
N ASN A 61 14.95 -14.83 5.41
CA ASN A 61 14.90 -15.31 6.79
C ASN A 61 13.61 -14.77 7.46
N LEU A 62 12.64 -15.66 7.71
CA LEU A 62 11.38 -15.33 8.37
C LEU A 62 11.47 -15.57 9.88
N GLY A 63 10.59 -14.91 10.64
CA GLY A 63 10.51 -15.07 12.09
C GLY A 63 11.66 -14.49 12.89
N LEU A 64 12.51 -13.66 12.26
CA LEU A 64 13.60 -12.96 12.92
C LEU A 64 13.22 -11.50 13.21
N SER A 65 13.28 -11.11 14.46
CA SER A 65 13.15 -9.70 14.87
C SER A 65 14.53 -9.07 14.92
N ILE A 66 14.66 -7.86 14.41
CA ILE A 66 15.87 -7.07 14.45
C ILE A 66 15.83 -6.16 15.68
N ASP A 67 16.87 -6.21 16.53
CA ASP A 67 16.98 -5.38 17.72
C ASP A 67 17.68 -4.05 17.45
N GLY A 68 18.60 -4.03 16.49
CA GLY A 68 19.32 -2.85 16.10
C GLY A 68 20.48 -3.17 15.17
N TYR A 69 21.27 -2.17 14.86
CA TYR A 69 22.44 -2.30 14.01
C TYR A 69 23.57 -1.40 14.51
N THR A 70 24.79 -1.73 14.13
CA THR A 70 25.96 -0.87 14.24
C THR A 70 26.59 -0.69 12.88
N GLN A 71 27.27 0.44 12.66
CA GLN A 71 27.99 0.67 11.42
C GLN A 71 29.36 1.26 11.72
N GLY A 72 30.37 0.83 10.96
CA GLY A 72 31.76 1.30 11.06
C GLY A 72 32.60 0.60 10.01
N ASP A 73 33.70 1.23 9.61
CA ASP A 73 34.67 0.68 8.67
C ASP A 73 34.10 0.14 7.35
N GLY A 74 33.01 0.78 6.85
CA GLY A 74 32.36 0.38 5.61
C GLY A 74 31.40 -0.82 5.75
N VAL A 75 31.14 -1.29 6.95
CA VAL A 75 30.31 -2.46 7.25
C VAL A 75 29.13 -2.10 8.13
N VAL A 76 27.99 -2.75 7.92
CA VAL A 76 26.82 -2.71 8.80
C VAL A 76 26.62 -4.07 9.44
N LEU A 77 26.58 -4.11 10.76
CA LEU A 77 26.31 -5.30 11.56
C LEU A 77 24.90 -5.22 12.14
N VAL A 78 24.01 -6.11 11.72
CA VAL A 78 22.62 -6.21 12.17
C VAL A 78 22.50 -7.28 13.24
N ARG A 79 21.92 -6.94 14.40
CA ARG A 79 21.70 -7.87 15.51
C ARG A 79 20.22 -8.26 15.62
N THR A 80 19.98 -9.55 15.69
CA THR A 80 18.63 -10.13 15.90
C THR A 80 18.33 -10.33 17.38
N SER A 81 17.05 -10.42 17.74
CA SER A 81 16.58 -10.75 19.11
C SER A 81 17.03 -12.13 19.61
N ALA A 82 17.43 -13.02 18.70
CA ALA A 82 18.01 -14.31 19.01
C ALA A 82 19.53 -14.26 19.27
N GLY A 83 20.14 -13.06 19.26
CA GLY A 83 21.57 -12.85 19.45
C GLY A 83 22.43 -13.19 18.22
N LYS A 84 21.81 -13.52 17.08
CA LYS A 84 22.54 -13.71 15.82
C LYS A 84 22.92 -12.37 15.23
N GLU A 85 24.12 -12.26 14.72
CA GLU A 85 24.63 -11.10 14.00
C GLU A 85 24.73 -11.42 12.50
N VAL A 86 24.41 -10.44 11.67
CA VAL A 86 24.51 -10.52 10.21
C VAL A 86 25.24 -9.29 9.72
N GLU A 87 26.32 -9.51 8.98
CA GLU A 87 27.15 -8.47 8.39
C GLU A 87 26.76 -8.21 6.94
N GLY A 88 26.88 -6.96 6.49
CA GLY A 88 26.63 -6.55 5.13
C GLY A 88 27.18 -5.17 4.83
N ASP A 89 27.24 -4.81 3.55
CA ASP A 89 27.74 -3.52 3.07
C ASP A 89 26.72 -2.39 3.29
N ALA A 90 25.42 -2.71 3.33
CA ALA A 90 24.35 -1.75 3.52
C ALA A 90 23.13 -2.37 4.20
N LEU A 91 22.36 -1.55 4.92
CA LEU A 91 21.07 -1.90 5.52
C LEU A 91 19.95 -1.05 4.93
N ILE A 92 18.90 -1.70 4.44
CA ILE A 92 17.67 -1.04 4.01
C ILE A 92 16.58 -1.33 5.03
N GLY A 93 16.16 -0.30 5.79
CA GLY A 93 15.08 -0.40 6.75
C GLY A 93 13.71 -0.31 6.06
N ALA A 94 12.98 -1.43 6.01
CA ALA A 94 11.61 -1.52 5.48
C ALA A 94 10.63 -2.01 6.56
N ASP A 95 10.89 -1.71 7.82
CA ASP A 95 10.25 -2.23 9.04
C ASP A 95 9.01 -1.42 9.49
N GLY A 96 8.47 -0.55 8.61
CA GLY A 96 7.15 0.03 8.69
C GLY A 96 7.00 1.19 9.68
N LEU A 97 5.77 1.42 10.14
CA LEU A 97 5.42 2.58 10.98
C LEU A 97 6.17 2.63 12.31
N TRP A 98 6.40 1.47 12.93
CA TRP A 98 7.11 1.32 14.20
C TRP A 98 8.59 0.96 14.01
N SER A 99 9.18 1.45 12.93
CA SER A 99 10.54 1.17 12.51
C SER A 99 11.57 1.44 13.60
N ARG A 100 12.28 0.39 14.00
CA ARG A 100 13.43 0.50 14.90
C ARG A 100 14.65 1.08 14.18
N THR A 101 14.82 0.72 12.91
CA THR A 101 15.88 1.27 12.06
C THR A 101 15.79 2.78 11.98
N ARG A 102 14.57 3.32 11.74
CA ARG A 102 14.32 4.76 11.71
C ARG A 102 14.59 5.41 13.08
N THR A 103 14.08 4.81 14.14
CA THR A 103 14.24 5.35 15.50
C THR A 103 15.72 5.45 15.87
N GLN A 104 16.52 4.43 15.52
CA GLN A 104 17.95 4.44 15.76
C GLN A 104 18.69 5.47 14.89
N LEU A 105 18.29 5.61 13.61
CA LEU A 105 18.93 6.50 12.64
C LEU A 105 18.63 7.98 12.91
N LEU A 106 17.37 8.33 13.22
CA LEU A 106 16.89 9.71 13.25
C LEU A 106 16.60 10.22 14.67
N ALA A 107 16.37 9.34 15.64
CA ALA A 107 15.97 9.69 17.00
C ALA A 107 14.75 10.66 17.05
N ASP A 108 13.83 10.56 16.06
CA ASP A 108 12.75 11.52 15.83
C ASP A 108 11.46 11.20 16.61
N GLY A 109 11.51 10.22 17.52
CA GLY A 109 10.45 9.86 18.43
C GLY A 109 9.37 8.94 17.79
N PRO A 110 8.26 8.72 18.53
CA PRO A 110 7.20 7.83 18.07
C PRO A 110 6.36 8.45 16.95
N PRO A 111 5.66 7.61 16.15
CA PRO A 111 4.72 8.09 15.15
C PRO A 111 3.64 8.99 15.76
N ARG A 112 3.26 10.05 15.02
CA ARG A 112 2.21 10.98 15.46
C ARG A 112 0.84 10.50 15.01
N VAL A 113 -0.12 10.52 15.91
CA VAL A 113 -1.53 10.26 15.61
C VAL A 113 -2.11 11.48 14.90
N THR A 114 -2.67 11.29 13.71
CA THR A 114 -3.25 12.37 12.89
C THR A 114 -4.69 12.69 13.23
N GLY A 115 -5.35 11.90 14.09
CA GLY A 115 -6.76 12.02 14.39
C GLY A 115 -7.68 11.51 13.29
N HIS A 116 -7.16 10.89 12.23
CA HIS A 116 -7.96 10.28 11.17
C HIS A 116 -8.14 8.79 11.40
N LEU A 117 -9.36 8.31 11.19
CA LEU A 117 -9.70 6.89 11.24
C LEU A 117 -9.93 6.36 9.82
N ALA A 118 -9.30 5.23 9.50
CA ALA A 118 -9.46 4.55 8.21
C ALA A 118 -10.24 3.25 8.38
N TYR A 119 -11.44 3.19 7.82
CA TYR A 119 -12.24 1.98 7.70
C TYR A 119 -11.96 1.32 6.36
N ARG A 120 -11.77 0.01 6.35
CA ARG A 120 -11.48 -0.75 5.15
C ARG A 120 -12.45 -1.91 5.00
N ALA A 121 -12.93 -2.12 3.79
CA ALA A 121 -13.79 -3.24 3.44
C ALA A 121 -13.40 -3.80 2.08
N LEU A 122 -13.62 -5.09 1.91
CA LEU A 122 -13.46 -5.79 0.65
C LEU A 122 -14.78 -6.51 0.35
N ALA A 123 -15.37 -6.25 -0.80
CA ALA A 123 -16.66 -6.81 -1.20
C ALA A 123 -16.58 -7.49 -2.56
N ARG A 124 -17.30 -8.60 -2.74
CA ARG A 124 -17.45 -9.20 -4.07
C ARG A 124 -18.27 -8.29 -4.96
N GLN A 125 -17.77 -7.94 -6.14
CA GLN A 125 -18.46 -7.08 -7.10
C GLN A 125 -19.89 -7.57 -7.40
N GLY A 126 -20.06 -8.89 -7.59
CA GLY A 126 -21.36 -9.51 -7.84
C GLY A 126 -22.37 -9.40 -6.70
N ALA A 127 -21.92 -9.29 -5.45
CA ALA A 127 -22.77 -9.14 -4.28
C ALA A 127 -23.26 -7.70 -4.05
N LEU A 128 -22.60 -6.72 -4.69
CA LEU A 128 -22.99 -5.33 -4.56
C LEU A 128 -24.26 -5.03 -5.37
N PRO A 129 -25.12 -4.10 -4.94
CA PRO A 129 -26.18 -3.54 -5.77
C PRO A 129 -25.61 -3.01 -7.10
N LYS A 130 -26.32 -3.19 -8.21
CA LYS A 130 -25.85 -2.81 -9.56
C LYS A 130 -25.30 -1.37 -9.63
N ARG A 131 -25.92 -0.42 -8.92
CA ARG A 131 -25.50 1.00 -8.88
C ARG A 131 -24.14 1.25 -8.20
N LEU A 132 -23.63 0.28 -7.44
CA LEU A 132 -22.34 0.36 -6.74
C LEU A 132 -21.24 -0.46 -7.43
N ARG A 133 -21.58 -1.20 -8.49
CA ARG A 133 -20.61 -1.97 -9.27
C ARG A 133 -19.89 -1.03 -10.23
N THR A 134 -18.58 -1.08 -10.24
CA THR A 134 -17.76 -0.27 -11.15
C THR A 134 -16.45 -0.97 -11.47
N ALA A 135 -15.97 -0.79 -12.69
CA ALA A 135 -14.63 -1.16 -13.12
C ALA A 135 -13.65 0.03 -13.01
N GLN A 136 -14.11 1.17 -12.52
CA GLN A 136 -13.33 2.41 -12.39
C GLN A 136 -13.03 2.70 -10.93
N ILE A 137 -12.03 3.56 -10.71
CA ILE A 137 -11.78 4.11 -9.38
C ILE A 137 -12.78 5.23 -9.14
N THR A 138 -13.39 5.25 -7.97
CA THR A 138 -14.25 6.34 -7.54
C THR A 138 -13.77 6.90 -6.21
N VAL A 139 -13.56 8.22 -6.17
CA VAL A 139 -13.23 8.98 -4.96
C VAL A 139 -14.45 9.80 -4.59
N TRP A 140 -14.92 9.64 -3.38
CA TRP A 140 -16.03 10.38 -2.79
C TRP A 140 -15.47 11.41 -1.83
N LEU A 141 -15.74 12.69 -2.07
CA LEU A 141 -15.32 13.78 -1.20
C LEU A 141 -16.51 14.35 -0.43
N GLY A 142 -16.37 14.45 0.88
CA GLY A 142 -17.37 15.05 1.77
C GLY A 142 -16.72 15.85 2.89
N PRO A 143 -17.52 16.59 3.67
CA PRO A 143 -17.01 17.27 4.86
C PRO A 143 -16.40 16.27 5.85
N ARG A 144 -15.15 16.47 6.21
CA ARG A 144 -14.39 15.62 7.17
C ARG A 144 -14.33 14.13 6.82
N LEU A 145 -14.63 13.76 5.57
CA LEU A 145 -14.49 12.39 5.10
C LEU A 145 -14.10 12.34 3.64
N HIS A 146 -13.39 11.31 3.28
CA HIS A 146 -13.31 10.86 1.89
C HIS A 146 -13.35 9.34 1.83
N ALA A 147 -13.87 8.82 0.73
CA ALA A 147 -13.87 7.39 0.48
C ALA A 147 -13.29 7.09 -0.89
N VAL A 148 -12.54 6.01 -0.98
CA VAL A 148 -12.00 5.51 -2.24
C VAL A 148 -12.56 4.11 -2.46
N GLN A 149 -13.07 3.89 -3.65
CA GLN A 149 -13.56 2.61 -4.13
C GLN A 149 -12.77 2.25 -5.39
N ASP A 150 -12.12 1.11 -5.38
CA ASP A 150 -11.31 0.64 -6.50
C ASP A 150 -11.49 -0.85 -6.77
N PRO A 151 -11.53 -1.26 -8.06
CA PRO A 151 -11.61 -2.66 -8.43
C PRO A 151 -10.26 -3.34 -8.19
N VAL A 152 -10.29 -4.56 -7.64
CA VAL A 152 -9.10 -5.41 -7.48
C VAL A 152 -9.42 -6.84 -7.94
N ARG A 153 -8.42 -7.70 -8.06
CA ARG A 153 -8.54 -9.08 -8.59
C ARG A 153 -9.27 -9.15 -9.93
N GLY A 154 -8.79 -8.36 -10.91
CA GLY A 154 -9.40 -8.32 -12.23
C GLY A 154 -10.83 -7.75 -12.23
N GLY A 155 -11.21 -6.98 -11.20
CA GLY A 155 -12.55 -6.45 -11.03
C GLY A 155 -13.54 -7.39 -10.32
N ALA A 156 -13.10 -8.57 -9.86
CA ALA A 156 -13.97 -9.48 -9.10
C ALA A 156 -14.32 -8.94 -7.72
N LEU A 157 -13.46 -8.14 -7.13
CA LEU A 157 -13.63 -7.51 -5.82
C LEU A 157 -13.58 -5.99 -5.94
N GLN A 158 -14.28 -5.33 -5.03
CA GLN A 158 -14.18 -3.90 -4.74
C GLN A 158 -13.48 -3.72 -3.40
N ASN A 159 -12.39 -2.98 -3.41
CA ASN A 159 -11.77 -2.44 -2.22
C ASN A 159 -12.42 -1.10 -1.88
N LEU A 160 -12.77 -0.90 -0.62
CA LEU A 160 -13.35 0.34 -0.12
C LEU A 160 -12.52 0.82 1.08
N VAL A 161 -12.08 2.06 1.00
CA VAL A 161 -11.39 2.74 2.10
C VAL A 161 -12.15 4.01 2.41
N VAL A 162 -12.61 4.15 3.64
CA VAL A 162 -13.28 5.37 4.11
C VAL A 162 -12.41 5.98 5.20
N ILE A 163 -11.99 7.21 4.98
CA ILE A 163 -11.20 7.96 5.95
C ILE A 163 -12.08 9.08 6.50
N VAL A 164 -12.20 9.11 7.81
CA VAL A 164 -12.94 10.13 8.52
C VAL A 164 -12.03 10.87 9.48
N GLN A 165 -12.27 12.15 9.65
CA GLN A 165 -11.62 12.93 10.68
C GLN A 165 -12.21 12.49 12.01
N GLY A 166 -11.37 11.94 12.91
CA GLY A 166 -11.72 11.67 14.30
C GLY A 166 -11.87 12.96 15.13
N GLN A 167 -12.40 12.81 16.30
CA GLN A 167 -12.46 13.87 17.31
C GLN A 167 -11.13 13.96 18.05
#